data_c351f1e4a1818ffffa6bcbb44d01d784
#
_entry.id   c351f1e4a1818ffffa6bcbb44d01d784
#
_cell.length_a   1.000
_cell.length_b   1.000
_cell.length_c   1.000
_cell.angle_alpha   90.00
_cell.angle_beta   90.00
_cell.angle_gamma   90.00
#
_symmetry.space_group_name_H-M   'P 1'
#
loop_
_entity.id
_entity.type
_entity.pdbx_description
1 polymer ?
#
loop_
_entity_poly.entity_id
_entity_poly.type
_entity_poly.pdbx_seq_one_letter_code
_entity_poly.pdbx_strand_id
1 'polypeptide(L)'
;MREAVIVSTARTPIGKAYRGAFNNTEAPTLGGHAIRHAVLRSGLDPAEIEDVVMGCAMPQGTQGHNVARQIALAGGLPITTAGMTTDRQCSSGMMAIASAAKSIIADGVDVAVGGGLESISLVQNEHNNRFRAADPRLLETHPHIYMPMIDTAEVVSSRYEISRETQDQYALQSQQRTAAAQEAGRLDDEIVPMPSVKGIMDRDSGEISFVDTLLEKDEGNRPETNLEGLAGLKAVRENGFITAGNASQLSDGASACVLMESTLAQRRGVEPLGIYRGTAVAGCAPDEMGIGPVFAVPRLLERCGLSMDDIDLWELNEAFAVQVIYRRDQLGIPRSEEHTSELQSPCNLVCR
;
A
#
# COMPACT_ATOMS: atom_id res chain seq x y z
N MET A 1 18.71 9.90 -22.85
CA MET A 1 18.39 10.12 -21.41
C MET A 1 18.15 8.75 -20.82
N ARG A 2 18.64 8.48 -19.60
CA ARG A 2 18.35 7.18 -18.94
C ARG A 2 16.86 7.10 -18.62
N GLU A 3 16.28 5.93 -18.78
CA GLU A 3 14.90 5.62 -18.39
C GLU A 3 14.92 4.44 -17.39
N ALA A 4 14.01 4.45 -16.45
CA ALA A 4 13.81 3.33 -15.52
C ALA A 4 12.61 2.50 -15.94
N VAL A 5 12.81 1.20 -16.03
CA VAL A 5 11.75 0.22 -16.36
C VAL A 5 11.58 -0.77 -15.21
N ILE A 6 10.35 -1.22 -14.99
CA ILE A 6 10.03 -2.29 -14.06
C ILE A 6 10.18 -3.61 -14.81
N VAL A 7 10.99 -4.53 -14.30
CA VAL A 7 11.26 -5.80 -14.95
C VAL A 7 10.70 -7.02 -14.21
N SER A 8 10.38 -6.86 -12.94
CA SER A 8 9.67 -7.91 -12.18
C SER A 8 8.95 -7.33 -10.97
N THR A 9 7.95 -8.07 -10.50
CA THR A 9 7.21 -7.76 -9.27
C THR A 9 6.93 -9.03 -8.48
N ALA A 10 6.81 -8.90 -7.17
CA ALA A 10 6.29 -9.93 -6.29
C ALA A 10 5.71 -9.29 -5.02
N ARG A 11 4.67 -9.92 -4.46
CA ARG A 11 4.13 -9.54 -3.15
C ARG A 11 3.79 -10.75 -2.31
N THR A 12 3.76 -10.57 -1.01
CA THR A 12 3.08 -11.52 -0.13
C THR A 12 1.58 -11.48 -0.39
N PRO A 13 0.82 -12.51 -0.03
CA PRO A 13 -0.59 -12.31 0.24
C PRO A 13 -0.77 -11.25 1.33
N ILE A 14 -1.96 -10.68 1.44
CA ILE A 14 -2.32 -9.71 2.47
C ILE A 14 -2.96 -10.42 3.66
N GLY A 15 -2.32 -10.34 4.82
CA GLY A 15 -2.83 -10.87 6.07
C GLY A 15 -3.70 -9.85 6.80
N LYS A 16 -4.80 -10.29 7.43
CA LYS A 16 -5.59 -9.44 8.33
C LYS A 16 -4.77 -9.07 9.57
N ALA A 17 -4.64 -7.79 9.88
CA ALA A 17 -3.94 -7.38 11.09
C ALA A 17 -4.55 -8.02 12.35
N TYR A 18 -3.71 -8.35 13.30
CA TYR A 18 -4.00 -8.93 14.63
C TYR A 18 -4.54 -10.37 14.62
N ARG A 19 -5.22 -10.81 13.54
CA ARG A 19 -5.93 -12.11 13.49
C ARG A 19 -5.57 -12.95 12.28
N GLY A 20 -4.86 -12.38 11.31
CA GLY A 20 -4.44 -13.05 10.08
C GLY A 20 -3.17 -13.89 10.26
N ALA A 21 -2.74 -14.49 9.16
CA ALA A 21 -1.59 -15.38 9.13
C ALA A 21 -0.28 -14.69 9.54
N PHE A 22 -0.14 -13.37 9.27
CA PHE A 22 1.10 -12.64 9.52
C PHE A 22 1.15 -11.87 10.83
N ASN A 23 0.19 -12.09 11.74
CA ASN A 23 0.06 -11.32 12.97
C ASN A 23 1.25 -11.44 13.94
N ASN A 24 2.16 -12.38 13.69
CA ASN A 24 3.38 -12.61 14.45
C ASN A 24 4.60 -12.71 13.53
N THR A 25 4.57 -12.06 12.36
CA THR A 25 5.65 -12.10 11.38
C THR A 25 6.40 -10.79 11.36
N GLU A 26 7.71 -10.84 11.61
CA GLU A 26 8.59 -9.69 11.64
C GLU A 26 8.67 -9.00 10.26
N ALA A 27 8.76 -7.67 10.26
CA ALA A 27 8.80 -6.86 9.06
C ALA A 27 9.96 -7.23 8.10
N PRO A 28 11.21 -7.47 8.56
CA PRO A 28 12.29 -7.92 7.68
C PRO A 28 11.98 -9.26 7.00
N THR A 29 11.25 -10.14 7.65
CA THR A 29 10.83 -11.44 7.08
C THR A 29 9.79 -11.25 5.98
N LEU A 30 8.77 -10.41 6.22
CA LEU A 30 7.75 -10.07 5.22
C LEU A 30 8.39 -9.43 3.98
N GLY A 31 9.13 -8.35 4.16
CA GLY A 31 9.76 -7.62 3.06
C GLY A 31 10.84 -8.45 2.34
N GLY A 32 11.64 -9.23 3.10
CA GLY A 32 12.65 -10.13 2.56
C GLY A 32 12.06 -11.21 1.65
N HIS A 33 10.87 -11.75 1.99
CA HIS A 33 10.15 -12.68 1.13
C HIS A 33 9.80 -12.03 -0.22
N ALA A 34 9.20 -10.84 -0.20
CA ALA A 34 8.82 -10.13 -1.42
C ALA A 34 10.05 -9.80 -2.30
N ILE A 35 11.13 -9.26 -1.71
CA ILE A 35 12.37 -8.94 -2.46
C ILE A 35 12.99 -10.18 -3.08
N ARG A 36 13.15 -11.26 -2.31
CA ARG A 36 13.72 -12.52 -2.79
C ARG A 36 13.01 -13.01 -4.05
N HIS A 37 11.68 -12.99 -4.04
CA HIS A 37 10.89 -13.49 -5.15
C HIS A 37 10.84 -12.52 -6.34
N ALA A 38 10.84 -11.20 -6.10
CA ALA A 38 10.94 -10.21 -7.16
C ALA A 38 12.31 -10.34 -7.89
N VAL A 39 13.41 -10.48 -7.14
CA VAL A 39 14.75 -10.68 -7.73
C VAL A 39 14.83 -12.02 -8.44
N LEU A 40 14.32 -13.10 -7.87
CA LEU A 40 14.27 -14.42 -8.54
C LEU A 40 13.52 -14.35 -9.88
N ARG A 41 12.35 -13.70 -9.90
CA ARG A 41 11.54 -13.52 -11.11
C ARG A 41 12.22 -12.68 -12.18
N SER A 42 13.07 -11.72 -11.79
CA SER A 42 13.82 -10.90 -12.74
C SER A 42 14.92 -11.66 -13.48
N GLY A 43 15.34 -12.82 -12.97
CA GLY A 43 16.47 -13.58 -13.51
C GLY A 43 17.85 -12.93 -13.32
N LEU A 44 17.94 -11.86 -12.52
CA LEU A 44 19.17 -11.15 -12.23
C LEU A 44 19.97 -11.83 -11.11
N ASP A 45 21.29 -11.64 -11.13
CA ASP A 45 22.12 -11.99 -9.97
C ASP A 45 21.80 -11.01 -8.81
N PRO A 46 21.53 -11.48 -7.59
CA PRO A 46 21.34 -10.62 -6.42
C PRO A 46 22.46 -9.59 -6.22
N ALA A 47 23.68 -9.88 -6.66
CA ALA A 47 24.83 -8.98 -6.58
C ALA A 47 24.73 -7.75 -7.51
N GLU A 48 23.81 -7.78 -8.47
CA GLU A 48 23.56 -6.65 -9.37
C GLU A 48 22.65 -5.58 -8.75
N ILE A 49 21.96 -5.90 -7.64
CA ILE A 49 21.10 -4.96 -6.94
C ILE A 49 21.95 -4.00 -6.11
N GLU A 50 22.02 -2.76 -6.55
CA GLU A 50 22.85 -1.73 -5.90
C GLU A 50 22.16 -1.14 -4.66
N ASP A 51 20.84 -0.89 -4.75
CA ASP A 51 20.10 -0.24 -3.68
C ASP A 51 18.67 -0.81 -3.55
N VAL A 52 18.16 -0.78 -2.33
CA VAL A 52 16.79 -1.18 -1.97
C VAL A 52 16.10 -0.01 -1.28
N VAL A 53 15.08 0.53 -1.91
CA VAL A 53 14.24 1.57 -1.31
C VAL A 53 12.90 0.97 -0.89
N MET A 54 12.60 0.99 0.41
CA MET A 54 11.33 0.45 0.93
C MET A 54 10.53 1.53 1.63
N GLY A 55 9.25 1.59 1.28
CA GLY A 55 8.26 2.40 1.96
C GLY A 55 7.77 1.73 3.24
N CYS A 56 7.64 2.52 4.31
CA CYS A 56 7.07 2.08 5.59
C CYS A 56 6.43 3.28 6.27
N ALA A 57 5.14 3.18 6.59
CA ALA A 57 4.38 4.29 7.17
C ALA A 57 4.55 4.42 8.69
N MET A 58 4.95 3.36 9.37
CA MET A 58 5.19 3.36 10.82
C MET A 58 6.58 2.80 11.16
N PRO A 59 7.68 3.56 10.90
CA PRO A 59 9.05 3.08 11.06
C PRO A 59 9.47 2.97 12.54
N GLN A 60 8.84 2.05 13.27
CA GLN A 60 9.12 1.74 14.67
C GLN A 60 8.94 0.24 14.96
N GLY A 61 9.35 -0.23 16.13
CA GLY A 61 9.28 -1.64 16.49
C GLY A 61 10.05 -2.50 15.46
N THR A 62 9.44 -3.57 14.98
CA THR A 62 10.01 -4.45 13.95
C THR A 62 10.28 -3.72 12.60
N GLN A 63 9.64 -2.59 12.37
CA GLN A 63 9.82 -1.69 11.20
C GLN A 63 10.81 -0.56 11.49
N GLY A 64 11.42 -0.55 12.65
CA GLY A 64 12.33 0.50 13.10
C GLY A 64 13.70 0.46 12.44
N HIS A 65 14.53 1.45 12.78
CA HIS A 65 15.81 1.70 12.15
C HIS A 65 15.69 1.89 10.63
N ASN A 66 16.63 1.41 9.86
CA ASN A 66 16.53 1.35 8.40
C ASN A 66 16.03 -0.04 8.00
N VAL A 67 14.72 -0.23 8.05
CA VAL A 67 14.10 -1.54 7.75
C VAL A 67 14.40 -2.01 6.33
N ALA A 68 14.54 -1.11 5.35
CA ALA A 68 14.91 -1.45 3.98
C ALA A 68 16.22 -2.22 3.91
N ARG A 69 17.24 -1.81 4.67
CA ARG A 69 18.51 -2.52 4.74
C ARG A 69 18.37 -3.90 5.38
N GLN A 70 17.55 -4.02 6.40
CA GLN A 70 17.26 -5.31 7.04
C GLN A 70 16.56 -6.26 6.08
N ILE A 71 15.58 -5.74 5.34
CA ILE A 71 14.82 -6.47 4.31
C ILE A 71 15.74 -6.95 3.18
N ALA A 72 16.65 -6.09 2.71
CA ALA A 72 17.62 -6.47 1.68
C ALA A 72 18.42 -7.72 2.10
N LEU A 73 18.94 -7.72 3.32
CA LEU A 73 19.68 -8.85 3.86
C LEU A 73 18.81 -10.09 4.11
N ALA A 74 17.61 -9.91 4.65
CA ALA A 74 16.64 -10.99 4.87
C ALA A 74 16.17 -11.61 3.52
N GLY A 75 16.11 -10.81 2.46
CA GLY A 75 15.84 -11.23 1.08
C GLY A 75 16.97 -12.01 0.41
N GLY A 76 18.16 -12.05 1.03
CA GLY A 76 19.32 -12.76 0.51
C GLY A 76 20.21 -11.92 -0.41
N LEU A 77 20.03 -10.60 -0.42
CA LEU A 77 20.94 -9.71 -1.14
C LEU A 77 22.29 -9.60 -0.42
N PRO A 78 23.39 -9.33 -1.14
CA PRO A 78 24.71 -9.26 -0.55
C PRO A 78 24.88 -8.04 0.37
N ILE A 79 25.90 -8.09 1.23
CA ILE A 79 26.21 -6.99 2.15
C ILE A 79 26.62 -5.68 1.44
N THR A 80 26.90 -5.74 0.16
CA THR A 80 27.23 -4.58 -0.68
C THR A 80 25.99 -3.79 -1.12
N THR A 81 24.80 -4.41 -1.14
CA THR A 81 23.56 -3.72 -1.49
C THR A 81 23.18 -2.70 -0.41
N ALA A 82 23.00 -1.45 -0.79
CA ALA A 82 22.55 -0.39 0.13
C ALA A 82 21.03 -0.54 0.46
N GLY A 83 20.53 0.32 1.35
CA GLY A 83 19.10 0.33 1.64
C GLY A 83 18.65 1.65 2.25
N MET A 84 17.47 2.13 1.85
CA MET A 84 16.87 3.36 2.35
C MET A 84 15.39 3.12 2.66
N THR A 85 14.96 3.48 3.86
CA THR A 85 13.55 3.52 4.24
C THR A 85 12.97 4.90 4.01
N THR A 86 11.79 4.98 3.37
CA THR A 86 11.08 6.24 3.15
C THR A 86 9.68 6.17 3.70
N ASP A 87 9.20 7.30 4.23
CA ASP A 87 7.85 7.46 4.75
C ASP A 87 7.13 8.61 4.03
N ARG A 88 5.99 8.30 3.49
CA ARG A 88 4.94 9.20 3.04
C ARG A 88 3.58 8.57 3.35
N GLN A 89 3.44 8.06 4.57
CA GLN A 89 2.23 7.38 5.02
C GLN A 89 1.78 6.31 4.00
N CYS A 90 0.51 6.24 3.65
CA CYS A 90 -0.04 5.24 2.73
C CYS A 90 0.60 5.23 1.32
N SER A 91 1.28 6.28 0.90
CA SER A 91 1.98 6.32 -0.40
C SER A 91 3.48 5.98 -0.33
N SER A 92 3.96 5.47 0.82
CA SER A 92 5.38 5.18 1.03
C SER A 92 5.96 4.19 0.02
N GLY A 93 5.25 3.12 -0.31
CA GLY A 93 5.67 2.14 -1.32
C GLY A 93 5.80 2.75 -2.71
N MET A 94 4.82 3.54 -3.15
CA MET A 94 4.89 4.27 -4.43
C MET A 94 6.06 5.25 -4.44
N MET A 95 6.32 5.96 -3.34
CA MET A 95 7.44 6.88 -3.23
C MET A 95 8.79 6.16 -3.25
N ALA A 96 8.87 4.97 -2.69
CA ALA A 96 10.05 4.12 -2.73
C ALA A 96 10.39 3.70 -4.17
N ILE A 97 9.40 3.23 -4.93
CA ILE A 97 9.56 2.89 -6.35
C ILE A 97 9.97 4.12 -7.16
N ALA A 98 9.32 5.27 -6.93
CA ALA A 98 9.68 6.51 -7.59
C ALA A 98 11.12 6.97 -7.25
N SER A 99 11.59 6.74 -6.03
CA SER A 99 12.95 7.07 -5.60
C SER A 99 13.97 6.14 -6.26
N ALA A 100 13.72 4.83 -6.29
CA ALA A 100 14.54 3.86 -7.02
C ALA A 100 14.62 4.18 -8.52
N ALA A 101 13.49 4.55 -9.16
CA ALA A 101 13.48 4.97 -10.56
C ALA A 101 14.32 6.23 -10.79
N LYS A 102 14.24 7.20 -9.89
CA LYS A 102 15.02 8.45 -9.98
C LYS A 102 16.50 8.22 -9.81
N SER A 103 16.94 7.32 -8.92
CA SER A 103 18.36 6.96 -8.80
C SER A 103 18.90 6.33 -10.08
N ILE A 104 18.09 5.52 -10.79
CA ILE A 104 18.45 4.99 -12.10
C ILE A 104 18.59 6.12 -13.13
N ILE A 105 17.64 7.06 -13.15
CA ILE A 105 17.59 8.13 -14.16
C ILE A 105 18.68 9.18 -13.92
N ALA A 106 18.89 9.59 -12.66
CA ALA A 106 19.70 10.75 -12.30
C ALA A 106 21.06 10.41 -11.72
N ASP A 107 21.19 9.33 -10.95
CA ASP A 107 22.39 9.03 -10.17
C ASP A 107 23.25 7.92 -10.79
N GLY A 108 22.80 7.31 -11.89
CA GLY A 108 23.56 6.33 -12.65
C GLY A 108 23.47 4.89 -12.12
N VAL A 109 22.59 4.61 -11.17
CA VAL A 109 22.28 3.25 -10.70
C VAL A 109 21.75 2.42 -11.86
N ASP A 110 22.22 1.19 -12.04
CA ASP A 110 21.76 0.32 -13.12
C ASP A 110 20.56 -0.55 -12.73
N VAL A 111 20.56 -1.09 -11.50
CA VAL A 111 19.49 -1.92 -10.99
C VAL A 111 19.19 -1.57 -9.53
N ALA A 112 17.92 -1.34 -9.22
CA ALA A 112 17.45 -1.07 -7.86
C ALA A 112 16.14 -1.82 -7.57
N VAL A 113 15.83 -1.99 -6.30
CA VAL A 113 14.53 -2.48 -5.84
C VAL A 113 13.76 -1.34 -5.19
N GLY A 114 12.50 -1.19 -5.56
CA GLY A 114 11.55 -0.33 -4.88
C GLY A 114 10.36 -1.12 -4.40
N GLY A 115 9.82 -0.80 -3.23
CA GLY A 115 8.68 -1.54 -2.71
C GLY A 115 8.16 -0.95 -1.40
N GLY A 116 7.38 -1.73 -0.67
CA GLY A 116 6.86 -1.32 0.63
C GLY A 116 6.42 -2.49 1.49
N LEU A 117 6.25 -2.22 2.75
CA LEU A 117 5.73 -3.17 3.73
C LEU A 117 4.98 -2.46 4.84
N GLU A 118 4.10 -3.22 5.49
CA GLU A 118 3.55 -2.82 6.79
C GLU A 118 3.24 -4.06 7.62
N SER A 119 3.63 -4.05 8.89
CA SER A 119 3.23 -5.02 9.91
C SER A 119 2.43 -4.28 10.99
N ILE A 120 1.17 -4.04 10.69
CA ILE A 120 0.25 -3.34 11.60
C ILE A 120 0.12 -4.11 12.93
N SER A 121 0.03 -5.43 12.82
CA SER A 121 -0.09 -6.32 13.99
C SER A 121 1.00 -6.09 15.03
N LEU A 122 2.25 -5.92 14.60
CA LEU A 122 3.40 -5.82 15.51
C LEU A 122 3.79 -4.38 15.85
N VAL A 123 3.19 -3.38 15.18
CA VAL A 123 3.59 -1.98 15.37
C VAL A 123 2.44 -1.11 15.89
N GLN A 124 1.22 -1.28 15.40
CA GLN A 124 0.06 -0.50 15.84
C GLN A 124 -0.68 -1.21 17.00
N ASN A 125 -0.03 -1.40 18.12
CA ASN A 125 -0.52 -2.07 19.31
C ASN A 125 -0.18 -1.28 20.58
N GLU A 126 -0.26 -1.89 21.77
CA GLU A 126 0.07 -1.28 23.06
C GLU A 126 1.53 -0.86 23.18
N HIS A 127 2.44 -1.42 22.39
CA HIS A 127 3.86 -1.07 22.36
C HIS A 127 4.18 0.10 21.41
N ASN A 128 3.17 0.65 20.72
CA ASN A 128 3.34 1.79 19.84
C ASN A 128 3.89 3.01 20.62
N ASN A 129 5.04 3.52 20.21
CA ASN A 129 5.64 4.68 20.83
C ASN A 129 4.87 5.96 20.48
N ARG A 130 4.12 6.47 21.43
CA ARG A 130 3.37 7.73 21.34
C ARG A 130 3.94 8.86 22.19
N PHE A 131 5.10 8.63 22.79
CA PHE A 131 5.74 9.62 23.64
C PHE A 131 6.09 10.86 22.82
N ARG A 132 5.47 11.99 23.16
CA ARG A 132 5.62 13.31 22.48
C ARG A 132 5.33 13.26 20.97
N ALA A 133 4.41 12.42 20.54
CA ALA A 133 4.05 12.28 19.13
C ALA A 133 3.33 13.49 18.54
N ALA A 134 2.77 14.37 19.38
CA ALA A 134 2.15 15.62 18.94
C ALA A 134 2.92 16.82 19.49
N ASP A 135 3.14 17.84 18.65
CA ASP A 135 3.72 19.11 19.02
C ASP A 135 2.58 20.11 19.41
N PRO A 136 2.50 20.57 20.68
CA PRO A 136 1.48 21.50 21.11
C PRO A 136 1.50 22.83 20.35
N ARG A 137 2.67 23.32 19.95
CA ARG A 137 2.81 24.57 19.20
C ARG A 137 2.27 24.45 17.78
N LEU A 138 2.45 23.27 17.15
CA LEU A 138 1.89 23.01 15.83
C LEU A 138 0.36 22.94 15.89
N LEU A 139 -0.19 22.41 16.96
CA LEU A 139 -1.64 22.36 17.18
C LEU A 139 -2.27 23.76 17.33
N GLU A 140 -1.54 24.76 17.84
CA GLU A 140 -2.03 26.15 17.92
C GLU A 140 -2.30 26.77 16.55
N THR A 141 -1.49 26.41 15.54
CA THR A 141 -1.59 26.95 14.17
C THR A 141 -2.31 26.00 13.20
N HIS A 142 -2.23 24.70 13.44
CA HIS A 142 -2.80 23.66 12.60
C HIS A 142 -3.54 22.61 13.46
N PRO A 143 -4.72 22.93 14.00
CA PRO A 143 -5.41 22.09 15.00
C PRO A 143 -5.78 20.70 14.50
N HIS A 144 -5.85 20.49 13.21
CA HIS A 144 -6.23 19.21 12.58
C HIS A 144 -5.06 18.37 12.08
N ILE A 145 -3.80 18.81 12.30
CA ILE A 145 -2.62 18.12 11.73
C ILE A 145 -2.46 16.65 12.21
N TYR A 146 -2.91 16.37 13.42
CA TYR A 146 -2.90 15.03 14.02
C TYR A 146 -4.28 14.35 14.02
N MET A 147 -5.23 14.86 13.22
CA MET A 147 -6.58 14.30 13.14
C MET A 147 -6.53 12.85 12.66
N PRO A 148 -7.21 11.91 13.34
CA PRO A 148 -7.32 10.52 12.89
C PRO A 148 -7.95 10.41 11.50
N MET A 149 -7.50 9.44 10.70
CA MET A 149 -7.99 9.21 9.34
C MET A 149 -9.51 9.05 9.26
N ILE A 150 -10.13 8.39 10.25
CA ILE A 150 -11.60 8.25 10.33
C ILE A 150 -12.27 9.63 10.42
N ASP A 151 -11.73 10.52 11.24
CA ASP A 151 -12.30 11.86 11.42
C ASP A 151 -12.14 12.70 10.15
N THR A 152 -11.02 12.56 9.42
CA THR A 152 -10.87 13.22 8.11
C THR A 152 -11.86 12.68 7.07
N ALA A 153 -12.19 11.39 7.11
CA ALA A 153 -13.19 10.80 6.24
C ALA A 153 -14.61 11.28 6.58
N GLU A 154 -14.93 11.43 7.86
CA GLU A 154 -16.20 12.05 8.32
C GLU A 154 -16.32 13.51 7.83
N VAL A 155 -15.22 14.28 7.88
CA VAL A 155 -15.18 15.65 7.35
C VAL A 155 -15.46 15.66 5.85
N VAL A 156 -14.84 14.77 5.06
CA VAL A 156 -15.08 14.65 3.62
C VAL A 156 -16.53 14.27 3.34
N SER A 157 -17.09 13.30 4.09
CA SER A 157 -18.49 12.88 3.94
C SER A 157 -19.45 14.06 4.17
N SER A 158 -19.26 14.78 5.25
CA SER A 158 -20.14 15.92 5.63
C SER A 158 -19.95 17.11 4.71
N ARG A 159 -18.68 17.49 4.42
CA ARG A 159 -18.33 18.69 3.63
C ARG A 159 -18.79 18.60 2.19
N TYR A 160 -18.72 17.42 1.61
CA TYR A 160 -19.06 17.17 0.20
C TYR A 160 -20.36 16.37 0.01
N GLU A 161 -21.15 16.25 1.07
CA GLU A 161 -22.51 15.68 1.06
C GLU A 161 -22.55 14.25 0.45
N ILE A 162 -21.53 13.42 0.73
CA ILE A 162 -21.48 12.03 0.26
C ILE A 162 -22.15 11.13 1.29
N SER A 163 -23.33 10.63 0.96
CA SER A 163 -24.16 9.86 1.89
C SER A 163 -23.56 8.52 2.29
N ARG A 164 -24.03 7.98 3.41
CA ARG A 164 -23.66 6.65 3.89
C ARG A 164 -24.06 5.57 2.87
N GLU A 165 -25.24 5.67 2.27
CA GLU A 165 -25.73 4.71 1.28
C GLU A 165 -24.84 4.66 0.04
N THR A 166 -24.38 5.81 -0.45
CA THR A 166 -23.45 5.89 -1.59
C THR A 166 -22.12 5.21 -1.25
N GLN A 167 -21.62 5.40 -0.04
CA GLN A 167 -20.39 4.77 0.43
C GLN A 167 -20.54 3.26 0.57
N ASP A 168 -21.66 2.78 1.09
CA ASP A 168 -21.93 1.35 1.25
C ASP A 168 -22.15 0.66 -0.11
N GLN A 169 -22.76 1.32 -1.09
CA GLN A 169 -22.85 0.83 -2.47
C GLN A 169 -21.48 0.68 -3.12
N TYR A 170 -20.59 1.65 -2.92
CA TYR A 170 -19.21 1.58 -3.39
C TYR A 170 -18.47 0.41 -2.73
N ALA A 171 -18.58 0.28 -1.40
CA ALA A 171 -17.95 -0.79 -0.64
C ALA A 171 -18.40 -2.18 -1.10
N LEU A 172 -19.70 -2.36 -1.36
CA LEU A 172 -20.22 -3.60 -1.93
C LEU A 172 -19.59 -3.91 -3.29
N GLN A 173 -19.50 -2.91 -4.18
CA GLN A 173 -18.90 -3.08 -5.50
C GLN A 173 -17.43 -3.50 -5.39
N SER A 174 -16.65 -2.87 -4.49
CA SER A 174 -15.26 -3.22 -4.23
C SER A 174 -15.12 -4.69 -3.80
N GLN A 175 -15.91 -5.14 -2.81
CA GLN A 175 -15.90 -6.53 -2.36
C GLN A 175 -16.23 -7.52 -3.47
N GLN A 176 -17.24 -7.21 -4.30
CA GLN A 176 -17.65 -8.07 -5.40
C GLN A 176 -16.60 -8.17 -6.51
N ARG A 177 -15.97 -7.04 -6.87
CA ARG A 177 -14.88 -7.01 -7.88
C ARG A 177 -13.70 -7.81 -7.42
N THR A 178 -13.31 -7.67 -6.16
CA THR A 178 -12.23 -8.44 -5.55
C THR A 178 -12.54 -9.93 -5.53
N ALA A 179 -13.74 -10.33 -5.09
CA ALA A 179 -14.14 -11.73 -5.10
C ALA A 179 -14.05 -12.33 -6.50
N ALA A 180 -14.57 -11.61 -7.51
CA ALA A 180 -14.49 -12.05 -8.90
C ALA A 180 -13.06 -12.13 -9.43
N ALA A 181 -12.17 -11.20 -9.03
CA ALA A 181 -10.75 -11.24 -9.41
C ALA A 181 -10.02 -12.43 -8.80
N GLN A 182 -10.26 -12.71 -7.51
CA GLN A 182 -9.69 -13.87 -6.81
C GLN A 182 -10.21 -15.20 -7.39
N GLU A 183 -11.52 -15.29 -7.68
CA GLU A 183 -12.11 -16.48 -8.29
C GLU A 183 -11.54 -16.76 -9.70
N ALA A 184 -11.31 -15.70 -10.46
CA ALA A 184 -10.73 -15.77 -11.80
C ALA A 184 -9.18 -15.96 -11.81
N GLY A 185 -8.52 -16.04 -10.64
CA GLY A 185 -7.06 -16.20 -10.52
C GLY A 185 -6.25 -14.98 -10.99
N ARG A 186 -6.86 -13.80 -11.08
CA ARG A 186 -6.19 -12.60 -11.64
C ARG A 186 -5.05 -12.06 -10.78
N LEU A 187 -5.01 -12.45 -9.51
CA LEU A 187 -3.99 -12.03 -8.54
C LEU A 187 -2.89 -13.09 -8.34
N ASP A 188 -3.04 -14.28 -8.91
CA ASP A 188 -2.16 -15.42 -8.63
C ASP A 188 -0.72 -15.18 -9.13
N ASP A 189 -0.55 -14.48 -10.24
CA ASP A 189 0.77 -14.19 -10.81
C ASP A 189 1.62 -13.23 -9.96
N GLU A 190 1.00 -12.35 -9.19
CA GLU A 190 1.73 -11.39 -8.35
C GLU A 190 1.96 -11.91 -6.93
N ILE A 191 1.07 -12.77 -6.42
CA ILE A 191 1.15 -13.34 -5.08
C ILE A 191 2.22 -14.43 -5.02
N VAL A 192 2.99 -14.42 -3.95
CA VAL A 192 3.90 -15.51 -3.58
C VAL A 192 3.44 -16.08 -2.25
N PRO A 193 2.98 -17.36 -2.22
CA PRO A 193 2.60 -18.01 -0.98
C PRO A 193 3.70 -17.92 0.07
N MET A 194 3.31 -17.59 1.30
CA MET A 194 4.29 -17.34 2.36
C MET A 194 3.97 -18.17 3.61
N PRO A 195 4.90 -19.05 4.05
CA PRO A 195 4.80 -19.70 5.35
C PRO A 195 5.05 -18.70 6.48
N SER A 196 4.32 -18.85 7.58
CA SER A 196 4.45 -18.00 8.76
C SER A 196 4.06 -18.76 10.03
N VAL A 197 4.30 -18.12 11.18
CA VAL A 197 3.86 -18.62 12.47
C VAL A 197 2.82 -17.67 13.05
N LYS A 198 1.57 -18.09 13.08
CA LYS A 198 0.44 -17.30 13.55
C LYS A 198 0.26 -17.43 15.06
N GLY A 199 0.13 -16.31 15.75
CA GLY A 199 -0.29 -16.27 17.17
C GLY A 199 -1.81 -16.37 17.28
N ILE A 200 -2.29 -17.26 18.14
CA ILE A 200 -3.71 -17.43 18.46
C ILE A 200 -3.90 -17.21 19.95
N MET A 201 -4.64 -16.17 20.31
CA MET A 201 -4.98 -15.85 21.68
C MET A 201 -6.24 -16.61 22.09
N ASP A 202 -6.14 -17.41 23.14
CA ASP A 202 -7.30 -17.96 23.81
C ASP A 202 -8.04 -16.83 24.56
N ARG A 203 -9.34 -16.72 24.34
CA ARG A 203 -10.14 -15.60 24.89
C ARG A 203 -10.42 -15.70 26.36
N ASP A 204 -10.41 -16.91 26.90
CA ASP A 204 -10.79 -17.16 28.29
C ASP A 204 -9.55 -17.10 29.20
N SER A 205 -8.44 -17.67 28.76
CA SER A 205 -7.18 -17.69 29.53
C SER A 205 -6.25 -16.50 29.22
N GLY A 206 -6.37 -15.89 28.03
CA GLY A 206 -5.43 -14.89 27.53
C GLY A 206 -4.09 -15.47 27.04
N GLU A 207 -3.94 -16.79 27.06
CA GLU A 207 -2.72 -17.47 26.61
C GLU A 207 -2.61 -17.39 25.08
N ILE A 208 -1.38 -17.21 24.58
CA ILE A 208 -1.07 -17.20 23.17
C ILE A 208 -0.40 -18.52 22.79
N SER A 209 -1.01 -19.25 21.88
CA SER A 209 -0.42 -20.40 21.19
C SER A 209 0.09 -20.01 19.81
N PHE A 210 1.06 -20.76 19.29
CA PHE A 210 1.64 -20.50 17.98
C PHE A 210 1.40 -21.69 17.05
N VAL A 211 0.96 -21.40 15.81
CA VAL A 211 0.61 -22.40 14.80
C VAL A 211 1.28 -22.08 13.48
N ASP A 212 1.96 -23.07 12.91
CA ASP A 212 2.50 -22.96 11.55
C ASP A 212 1.34 -22.80 10.56
N THR A 213 1.46 -21.85 9.66
CA THR A 213 0.45 -21.56 8.63
C THR A 213 1.11 -21.22 7.30
N LEU A 214 0.38 -21.45 6.21
CA LEU A 214 0.75 -21.01 4.88
C LEU A 214 -0.36 -20.09 4.38
N LEU A 215 -0.03 -18.85 4.05
CA LEU A 215 -0.97 -17.94 3.42
C LEU A 215 -0.70 -17.93 1.91
N GLU A 216 -1.73 -18.24 1.13
CA GLU A 216 -1.65 -18.33 -0.34
C GLU A 216 -2.51 -17.29 -1.05
N LYS A 217 -3.48 -16.69 -0.34
CA LYS A 217 -4.45 -15.72 -0.86
C LYS A 217 -4.64 -14.58 0.15
N ASP A 218 -5.03 -13.42 -0.36
CA ASP A 218 -5.41 -12.29 0.47
C ASP A 218 -6.60 -12.64 1.38
N GLU A 219 -6.44 -12.41 2.69
CA GLU A 219 -7.46 -12.77 3.70
C GLU A 219 -8.59 -11.74 3.79
N GLY A 220 -8.45 -10.61 3.14
CA GLY A 220 -9.29 -9.45 3.36
C GLY A 220 -10.69 -9.57 2.81
N ASN A 221 -10.87 -10.12 1.61
CA ASN A 221 -12.15 -10.16 0.90
C ASN A 221 -13.28 -10.86 1.69
N ARG A 222 -14.48 -10.33 1.54
CA ARG A 222 -15.73 -10.86 2.13
C ARG A 222 -16.77 -11.01 1.02
N PRO A 223 -16.74 -12.10 0.26
CA PRO A 223 -17.59 -12.29 -0.92
C PRO A 223 -19.09 -12.32 -0.60
N GLU A 224 -19.46 -12.65 0.65
CA GLU A 224 -20.84 -12.67 1.14
C GLU A 224 -21.41 -11.29 1.50
N THR A 225 -20.61 -10.22 1.35
CA THR A 225 -21.04 -8.85 1.65
C THR A 225 -22.29 -8.47 0.84
N ASN A 226 -23.26 -7.85 1.50
CA ASN A 226 -24.47 -7.34 0.88
C ASN A 226 -24.91 -6.01 1.51
N LEU A 227 -25.80 -5.27 0.84
CA LEU A 227 -26.23 -3.94 1.31
C LEU A 227 -26.94 -3.96 2.66
N GLU A 228 -27.74 -4.98 2.95
CA GLU A 228 -28.45 -5.09 4.23
C GLU A 228 -27.45 -5.23 5.39
N GLY A 229 -26.44 -6.09 5.22
CA GLY A 229 -25.35 -6.24 6.19
C GLY A 229 -24.57 -4.96 6.40
N LEU A 230 -24.22 -4.23 5.31
CA LEU A 230 -23.53 -2.94 5.39
C LEU A 230 -24.37 -1.88 6.09
N ALA A 231 -25.64 -1.75 5.74
CA ALA A 231 -26.56 -0.80 6.36
C ALA A 231 -26.75 -1.05 7.87
N GLY A 232 -26.68 -2.33 8.30
CA GLY A 232 -26.78 -2.73 9.70
C GLY A 232 -25.54 -2.41 10.55
N LEU A 233 -24.40 -2.02 9.94
CA LEU A 233 -23.19 -1.68 10.67
C LEU A 233 -23.30 -0.33 11.39
N LYS A 234 -22.84 -0.32 12.64
CA LYS A 234 -22.78 0.93 13.43
C LYS A 234 -21.68 1.83 12.91
N ALA A 235 -21.96 3.13 12.82
CA ALA A 235 -20.93 4.12 12.54
C ALA A 235 -19.86 4.13 13.65
N VAL A 236 -18.61 4.37 13.28
CA VAL A 236 -17.48 4.46 14.22
C VAL A 236 -17.57 5.73 15.08
N ARG A 237 -18.17 6.79 14.55
CA ARG A 237 -18.49 8.03 15.28
C ARG A 237 -20.00 8.13 15.47
N GLU A 238 -20.41 8.72 16.58
CA GLU A 238 -21.82 8.97 16.84
C GLU A 238 -22.42 9.85 15.71
N ASN A 239 -23.52 9.40 15.12
CA ASN A 239 -24.15 10.03 13.95
C ASN A 239 -23.24 10.19 12.71
N GLY A 240 -22.17 9.40 12.62
CA GLY A 240 -21.21 9.43 11.52
C GLY A 240 -21.62 8.59 10.31
N PHE A 241 -20.82 8.68 9.27
CA PHE A 241 -21.00 7.99 8.00
C PHE A 241 -20.09 6.75 7.88
N ILE A 242 -18.94 6.76 8.56
CA ILE A 242 -17.89 5.76 8.39
C ILE A 242 -18.14 4.54 9.29
N THR A 243 -18.02 3.35 8.69
CA THR A 243 -18.19 2.06 9.36
C THR A 243 -17.06 1.11 9.03
N ALA A 244 -17.02 -0.04 9.67
CA ALA A 244 -16.12 -1.13 9.32
C ALA A 244 -16.39 -1.72 7.91
N GLY A 245 -17.52 -1.39 7.27
CA GLY A 245 -17.89 -1.88 5.94
C GLY A 245 -17.45 -0.98 4.81
N ASN A 246 -17.31 0.34 5.04
CA ASN A 246 -16.95 1.32 4.02
C ASN A 246 -15.57 1.97 4.27
N ALA A 247 -14.80 1.39 5.19
CA ALA A 247 -13.40 1.70 5.49
C ALA A 247 -12.50 0.51 5.16
N SER A 248 -11.25 0.80 4.75
CA SER A 248 -10.22 -0.24 4.59
C SER A 248 -9.92 -0.92 5.93
N GLN A 249 -9.69 -2.20 5.88
CA GLN A 249 -9.18 -2.93 7.05
C GLN A 249 -7.69 -2.66 7.27
N LEU A 250 -7.21 -2.90 8.47
CA LEU A 250 -5.78 -2.93 8.79
C LEU A 250 -5.20 -4.29 8.38
N SER A 251 -4.00 -4.29 7.80
CA SER A 251 -3.41 -5.49 7.21
C SER A 251 -1.90 -5.54 7.37
N ASP A 252 -1.34 -6.72 7.19
CA ASP A 252 0.09 -7.01 7.20
C ASP A 252 0.50 -7.55 5.84
N GLY A 253 1.61 -7.08 5.28
CA GLY A 253 2.10 -7.54 3.99
C GLY A 253 3.28 -6.77 3.46
N ALA A 254 3.82 -7.23 2.32
CA ALA A 254 4.94 -6.59 1.64
C ALA A 254 4.89 -6.81 0.12
N SER A 255 5.43 -5.85 -0.64
CA SER A 255 5.65 -5.99 -2.07
C SER A 255 6.99 -5.40 -2.51
N ALA A 256 7.51 -5.86 -3.65
CA ALA A 256 8.74 -5.36 -4.24
C ALA A 256 8.66 -5.38 -5.76
N CYS A 257 9.28 -4.36 -6.38
CA CYS A 257 9.52 -4.27 -7.81
C CYS A 257 11.02 -4.17 -8.06
N VAL A 258 11.54 -4.91 -9.04
CA VAL A 258 12.89 -4.70 -9.56
C VAL A 258 12.83 -3.70 -10.70
N LEU A 259 13.62 -2.65 -10.60
CA LEU A 259 13.76 -1.61 -11.61
C LEU A 259 15.15 -1.69 -12.24
N MET A 260 15.22 -1.45 -13.54
CA MET A 260 16.45 -1.51 -14.33
C MET A 260 16.53 -0.33 -15.30
N GLU A 261 17.75 0.06 -15.67
CA GLU A 261 17.98 1.00 -16.77
C GLU A 261 17.52 0.37 -18.09
N SER A 262 16.75 1.12 -18.88
CA SER A 262 16.04 0.61 -20.06
C SER A 262 16.98 0.04 -21.13
N THR A 263 18.14 0.69 -21.38
CA THR A 263 19.12 0.19 -22.35
C THR A 263 19.82 -1.08 -21.86
N LEU A 264 20.01 -1.22 -20.55
CA LEU A 264 20.53 -2.44 -19.95
C LEU A 264 19.54 -3.58 -20.06
N ALA A 265 18.24 -3.32 -19.78
CA ALA A 265 17.17 -4.30 -19.95
C ALA A 265 17.12 -4.82 -21.40
N GLN A 266 17.13 -3.92 -22.38
CA GLN A 266 17.14 -4.25 -23.80
C GLN A 266 18.36 -5.09 -24.19
N ARG A 267 19.57 -4.72 -23.76
CA ARG A 267 20.80 -5.50 -24.03
C ARG A 267 20.75 -6.92 -23.46
N ARG A 268 20.04 -7.11 -22.36
CA ARG A 268 19.89 -8.41 -21.70
C ARG A 268 18.69 -9.23 -22.21
N GLY A 269 17.87 -8.64 -23.08
CA GLY A 269 16.65 -9.28 -23.56
C GLY A 269 15.58 -9.44 -22.47
N VAL A 270 15.62 -8.60 -21.44
CA VAL A 270 14.59 -8.54 -20.38
C VAL A 270 13.46 -7.65 -20.88
N GLU A 271 12.26 -8.18 -20.96
CA GLU A 271 11.07 -7.44 -21.38
C GLU A 271 10.52 -6.63 -20.20
N PRO A 272 10.36 -5.31 -20.34
CA PRO A 272 9.79 -4.49 -19.28
C PRO A 272 8.30 -4.75 -19.08
N LEU A 273 7.87 -4.83 -17.82
CA LEU A 273 6.47 -4.82 -17.42
C LEU A 273 5.85 -3.41 -17.53
N GLY A 274 6.68 -2.38 -17.37
CA GLY A 274 6.25 -1.00 -17.43
C GLY A 274 7.41 -0.02 -17.38
N ILE A 275 7.14 1.24 -17.69
CA ILE A 275 8.14 2.32 -17.71
C ILE A 275 7.74 3.39 -16.69
N TYR A 276 8.66 3.79 -15.83
CA TYR A 276 8.44 4.92 -14.93
C TYR A 276 8.41 6.24 -15.70
N ARG A 277 7.28 6.95 -15.67
CA ARG A 277 7.10 8.23 -16.35
C ARG A 277 7.23 9.43 -15.43
N GLY A 278 6.83 9.30 -14.16
CA GLY A 278 6.91 10.42 -13.25
C GLY A 278 6.14 10.22 -11.95
N THR A 279 6.30 11.20 -11.08
CA THR A 279 5.60 11.28 -9.78
C THR A 279 5.27 12.73 -9.48
N ALA A 280 4.10 12.98 -8.93
CA ALA A 280 3.75 14.27 -8.35
C ALA A 280 3.18 14.09 -6.95
N VAL A 281 3.40 15.10 -6.13
CA VAL A 281 2.84 15.20 -4.78
C VAL A 281 2.17 16.55 -4.58
N ALA A 282 1.17 16.59 -3.73
CA ALA A 282 0.49 17.81 -3.35
C ALA A 282 0.12 17.78 -1.86
N GLY A 283 0.20 18.93 -1.21
CA GLY A 283 -0.39 19.15 0.11
C GLY A 283 -1.82 19.63 -0.03
N CYS A 284 -2.64 19.35 0.97
CA CYS A 284 -4.00 19.87 1.13
C CYS A 284 -4.27 20.13 2.62
N ALA A 285 -5.46 20.61 2.94
CA ALA A 285 -5.85 20.84 4.33
C ALA A 285 -5.80 19.53 5.13
N PRO A 286 -5.24 19.52 6.35
CA PRO A 286 -5.07 18.30 7.13
C PRO A 286 -6.38 17.59 7.46
N ASP A 287 -7.47 18.32 7.67
CA ASP A 287 -8.79 17.76 8.01
C ASP A 287 -9.48 17.04 6.85
N GLU A 288 -8.96 17.16 5.62
CA GLU A 288 -9.44 16.46 4.44
C GLU A 288 -8.32 15.78 3.64
N MET A 289 -7.23 15.38 4.31
CA MET A 289 -6.03 14.86 3.68
C MET A 289 -6.29 13.74 2.64
N GLY A 290 -7.38 12.99 2.79
CA GLY A 290 -7.75 11.93 1.88
C GLY A 290 -8.07 12.36 0.45
N ILE A 291 -8.30 13.65 0.18
CA ILE A 291 -8.57 14.17 -1.17
C ILE A 291 -7.29 14.58 -1.92
N GLY A 292 -6.11 14.44 -1.34
CA GLY A 292 -4.83 14.85 -1.94
C GLY A 292 -4.60 14.48 -3.41
N PRO A 293 -5.02 13.29 -3.90
CA PRO A 293 -4.91 12.93 -5.32
C PRO A 293 -5.58 13.91 -6.30
N VAL A 294 -6.66 14.59 -5.89
CA VAL A 294 -7.33 15.61 -6.73
C VAL A 294 -6.38 16.75 -7.12
N PHE A 295 -5.38 17.04 -6.27
CA PHE A 295 -4.36 18.05 -6.52
C PHE A 295 -3.09 17.49 -7.15
N ALA A 296 -2.75 16.23 -6.86
CA ALA A 296 -1.51 15.60 -7.33
C ALA A 296 -1.64 15.10 -8.78
N VAL A 297 -2.78 14.51 -9.15
CA VAL A 297 -3.00 13.92 -10.47
C VAL A 297 -2.89 14.96 -11.58
N PRO A 298 -3.60 16.12 -11.56
CA PRO A 298 -3.46 17.12 -12.61
C PRO A 298 -2.02 17.62 -12.79
N ARG A 299 -1.25 17.78 -11.68
CA ARG A 299 0.16 18.16 -11.75
C ARG A 299 1.04 17.12 -12.45
N LEU A 300 0.73 15.83 -12.23
CA LEU A 300 1.47 14.76 -12.90
C LEU A 300 1.18 14.74 -14.39
N LEU A 301 -0.09 14.81 -14.77
CA LEU A 301 -0.53 14.82 -16.16
C LEU A 301 0.08 16.00 -16.92
N GLU A 302 0.00 17.21 -16.35
CA GLU A 302 0.63 18.41 -16.93
C GLU A 302 2.13 18.21 -17.18
N ARG A 303 2.88 17.66 -16.19
CA ARG A 303 4.32 17.40 -16.33
C ARG A 303 4.65 16.35 -17.39
N CYS A 304 3.76 15.39 -17.59
CA CYS A 304 3.91 14.33 -18.60
C CYS A 304 3.36 14.74 -19.98
N GLY A 305 2.68 15.88 -20.08
CA GLY A 305 2.01 16.31 -21.31
C GLY A 305 0.80 15.43 -21.66
N LEU A 306 0.13 14.88 -20.66
CA LEU A 306 -1.02 13.98 -20.79
C LEU A 306 -2.30 14.67 -20.31
N SER A 307 -3.43 14.21 -20.83
CA SER A 307 -4.79 14.52 -20.38
C SER A 307 -5.38 13.34 -19.59
N MET A 308 -6.55 13.53 -19.00
CA MET A 308 -7.29 12.44 -18.32
C MET A 308 -7.66 11.31 -19.30
N ASP A 309 -8.00 11.66 -20.54
CA ASP A 309 -8.43 10.71 -21.58
C ASP A 309 -7.27 9.85 -22.13
N ASP A 310 -6.02 10.19 -21.79
CA ASP A 310 -4.85 9.39 -22.17
C ASP A 310 -4.56 8.26 -21.17
N ILE A 311 -5.35 8.13 -20.11
CA ILE A 311 -5.14 7.16 -19.03
C ILE A 311 -6.19 6.03 -19.13
N ASP A 312 -5.74 4.84 -19.45
CA ASP A 312 -6.59 3.66 -19.61
C ASP A 312 -6.93 2.98 -18.27
N LEU A 313 -6.10 3.17 -17.24
CA LEU A 313 -6.23 2.47 -15.96
C LEU A 313 -5.89 3.38 -14.77
N TRP A 314 -6.80 3.42 -13.80
CA TRP A 314 -6.66 4.17 -12.55
C TRP A 314 -6.62 3.24 -11.34
N GLU A 315 -5.54 3.30 -10.57
CA GLU A 315 -5.41 2.66 -9.26
C GLU A 315 -5.54 3.72 -8.17
N LEU A 316 -6.64 3.70 -7.43
CA LEU A 316 -6.92 4.63 -6.34
C LEU A 316 -6.95 3.89 -5.00
N ASN A 317 -6.12 4.31 -4.05
CA ASN A 317 -6.15 3.73 -2.71
C ASN A 317 -7.50 3.95 -2.02
N GLU A 318 -8.12 2.87 -1.60
CA GLU A 318 -9.45 2.80 -0.99
C GLU A 318 -9.40 2.85 0.55
N ALA A 319 -8.66 3.81 1.13
CA ALA A 319 -8.62 3.95 2.59
C ALA A 319 -10.03 4.09 3.19
N PHE A 320 -10.90 4.82 2.51
CA PHE A 320 -12.34 4.95 2.79
C PHE A 320 -13.10 5.13 1.47
N ALA A 321 -14.26 4.53 1.35
CA ALA A 321 -15.12 4.65 0.16
C ALA A 321 -15.38 6.12 -0.21
N VAL A 322 -15.66 6.97 0.78
CA VAL A 322 -15.95 8.40 0.57
C VAL A 322 -14.82 9.12 -0.16
N GLN A 323 -13.58 8.83 0.18
CA GLN A 323 -12.42 9.51 -0.42
C GLN A 323 -12.26 9.13 -1.89
N VAL A 324 -12.49 7.86 -2.24
CA VAL A 324 -12.42 7.40 -3.64
C VAL A 324 -13.56 7.98 -4.45
N ILE A 325 -14.78 7.96 -3.94
CA ILE A 325 -15.95 8.57 -4.60
C ILE A 325 -15.67 10.03 -4.92
N TYR A 326 -15.20 10.81 -3.94
CA TYR A 326 -14.87 12.21 -4.15
C TYR A 326 -13.77 12.41 -5.19
N ARG A 327 -12.66 11.67 -5.09
CA ARG A 327 -11.53 11.78 -6.04
C ARG A 327 -11.95 11.46 -7.46
N ARG A 328 -12.65 10.35 -7.65
CA ARG A 328 -13.18 9.90 -8.94
C ARG A 328 -14.07 10.97 -9.57
N ASP A 329 -15.03 11.47 -8.82
CA ASP A 329 -16.01 12.43 -9.30
C ASP A 329 -15.35 13.80 -9.62
N GLN A 330 -14.38 14.24 -8.82
CA GLN A 330 -13.64 15.49 -9.06
C GLN A 330 -12.66 15.39 -10.25
N LEU A 331 -12.05 14.24 -10.47
CA LEU A 331 -11.13 14.00 -11.58
C LEU A 331 -11.84 13.56 -12.85
N GLY A 332 -13.13 13.24 -12.79
CA GLY A 332 -13.90 12.75 -13.93
C GLY A 332 -13.49 11.36 -14.39
N ILE A 333 -12.97 10.52 -13.47
CA ILE A 333 -12.55 9.15 -13.80
C ILE A 333 -13.77 8.30 -14.11
N PRO A 334 -13.86 7.67 -15.31
CA PRO A 334 -14.96 6.79 -15.66
C PRO A 334 -14.99 5.55 -14.75
N ARG A 335 -16.19 5.12 -14.36
CA ARG A 335 -16.36 3.90 -13.53
C ARG A 335 -15.82 2.62 -14.19
N SER A 336 -15.75 2.60 -15.51
CA SER A 336 -15.19 1.47 -16.28
C SER A 336 -13.66 1.38 -16.22
N GLU A 337 -12.99 2.48 -15.94
CA GLU A 337 -11.51 2.59 -15.90
C GLU A 337 -10.97 2.59 -14.47
N GLU A 338 -11.88 2.60 -13.48
CA GLU A 338 -11.52 2.48 -12.07
C GLU A 338 -11.24 1.01 -11.76
N HIS A 339 -9.98 0.67 -11.56
CA HIS A 339 -9.59 -0.55 -10.88
C HIS A 339 -9.53 -0.29 -9.39
N THR A 340 -10.29 -1.06 -8.64
CA THR A 340 -10.30 -1.00 -7.20
C THR A 340 -9.09 -1.76 -6.66
N SER A 341 -8.12 -1.03 -6.10
CA SER A 341 -7.29 -1.61 -5.08
C SER A 341 -8.19 -1.76 -3.86
N GLU A 342 -8.56 -2.98 -3.54
CA GLU A 342 -9.52 -3.36 -2.49
C GLU A 342 -9.57 -2.40 -1.30
N LEU A 343 -10.77 -2.13 -0.74
CA LEU A 343 -10.95 -1.58 0.63
C LEU A 343 -10.18 -2.38 1.69
N GLN A 344 -9.33 -3.27 1.26
CA GLN A 344 -8.60 -4.25 2.04
C GLN A 344 -7.09 -4.14 1.88
N SER A 345 -6.61 -3.34 0.90
CA SER A 345 -5.18 -3.18 0.70
C SER A 345 -4.58 -2.26 1.77
N PRO A 346 -3.58 -2.70 2.52
CA PRO A 346 -2.77 -1.80 3.32
C PRO A 346 -1.82 -1.06 2.39
N CYS A 347 -2.03 0.23 2.26
CA CYS A 347 -0.99 1.13 1.82
C CYS A 347 -0.26 0.75 0.52
N ASN A 348 -0.92 0.92 -0.64
CA ASN A 348 -0.25 1.02 -1.96
C ASN A 348 0.93 0.05 -2.19
N LEU A 349 0.71 -1.22 -1.96
CA LEU A 349 1.68 -2.25 -2.27
C LEU A 349 1.61 -2.71 -3.72
N VAL A 350 0.65 -2.22 -4.49
CA VAL A 350 0.42 -2.66 -5.85
C VAL A 350 1.02 -1.67 -6.83
N CYS A 351 2.00 -2.13 -7.60
CA CYS A 351 2.37 -1.57 -8.89
C CYS A 351 1.80 -2.48 -9.97
N ARG A 352 0.89 -1.98 -10.72
CA ARG A 352 0.54 -2.48 -12.04
C ARG A 352 0.93 -1.47 -13.08
#